data_8b2e665fde314d82187481ed0dde688c
#
_entry.id   8b2e665fde314d82187481ed0dde688c
#
_cell.length_a   1.000
_cell.length_b   1.000
_cell.length_c   1.000
_cell.angle_alpha   90.00
_cell.angle_beta   90.00
_cell.angle_gamma   90.00
#
_symmetry.space_group_name_H-M   'P 1'
#
loop_
_entity.id
_entity.type
_entity.pdbx_description
1 polymer ?
#
loop_
_entity_poly.entity_id
_entity_poly.type
_entity_poly.pdbx_seq_one_letter_code
_entity_poly.pdbx_strand_id
1 'polypeptide(L)'
;IINYVAELRIIKAVTKKTGISRKDTAKVFSSIFETILESLEKEESVRLMNFGSFTVKTYKPRKGYNPASKIVVQLPERKAIRFKLAKRAVSKSLK
;
A
#
# COMPACT_ATOMS: atom_id res chain seq x y z
N ILE A 1 -7.46 -9.96 9.44
CA ILE A 1 -8.13 -9.89 10.74
C ILE A 1 -7.44 -8.89 11.66
N ILE A 2 -6.12 -8.97 11.77
CA ILE A 2 -5.35 -7.99 12.53
C ILE A 2 -5.53 -6.59 11.94
N ASN A 3 -5.59 -6.50 10.61
CA ASN A 3 -5.79 -5.24 9.90
C ASN A 3 -7.16 -4.63 10.16
N TYR A 4 -8.16 -5.47 10.38
CA TYR A 4 -9.50 -5.01 10.69
C TYR A 4 -9.55 -4.19 11.97
N VAL A 5 -8.87 -4.63 13.01
CA VAL A 5 -8.80 -3.90 14.28
C VAL A 5 -8.08 -2.56 14.09
N ALA A 6 -6.98 -2.55 13.34
CA ALA A 6 -6.25 -1.33 13.04
C ALA A 6 -7.10 -0.34 12.26
N GLU A 7 -7.87 -0.82 11.29
CA GLU A 7 -8.80 0.02 10.52
C GLU A 7 -9.84 0.67 11.40
N LEU A 8 -10.41 -0.07 12.34
CA LEU A 8 -11.40 0.48 13.26
C LEU A 8 -10.81 1.59 14.13
N ARG A 9 -9.58 1.43 14.57
CA ARG A 9 -8.89 2.47 15.35
C ARG A 9 -8.70 3.74 14.54
N ILE A 10 -8.31 3.61 13.29
CA ILE A 10 -8.11 4.75 12.39
C ILE A 10 -9.45 5.45 12.12
N ILE A 11 -10.49 4.68 11.85
CA ILE A 11 -11.83 5.22 11.59
C ILE A 11 -12.33 6.01 12.79
N LYS A 12 -12.18 5.46 14.00
CA LYS A 12 -12.59 6.14 15.23
C LYS A 12 -11.84 7.45 15.42
N ALA A 13 -10.53 7.45 15.18
CA ALA A 13 -9.71 8.65 15.33
C ALA A 13 -10.12 9.72 14.32
N VAL A 14 -10.37 9.34 13.08
CA VAL A 14 -10.79 10.27 12.03
C VAL A 14 -12.17 10.85 12.34
N THR A 15 -13.09 10.02 12.84
CA THR A 15 -14.42 10.45 13.25
C THR A 15 -14.33 11.55 14.31
N LYS A 16 -13.44 11.38 15.29
CA LYS A 16 -13.22 12.38 16.33
C LYS A 16 -12.66 13.69 15.78
N LYS A 17 -11.74 13.60 14.84
CA LYS A 17 -11.10 14.80 14.27
C LYS A 17 -12.01 15.59 13.33
N THR A 18 -12.86 14.92 12.60
CA THR A 18 -13.65 15.53 11.52
C THR A 18 -15.11 15.77 11.89
N GLY A 19 -15.62 15.07 12.87
CA GLY A 19 -17.04 15.11 13.19
C GLY A 19 -17.94 14.36 12.22
N ILE A 20 -17.34 13.67 11.26
CA ILE A 20 -18.07 12.85 10.29
C ILE A 20 -18.53 11.57 10.97
N SER A 21 -19.71 11.06 10.61
CA SER A 21 -20.24 9.84 11.19
C SER A 21 -19.32 8.65 10.91
N ARG A 22 -19.36 7.65 11.79
CA ARG A 22 -18.54 6.45 11.63
C ARG A 22 -18.86 5.72 10.32
N LYS A 23 -20.12 5.66 9.95
CA LYS A 23 -20.57 5.02 8.72
C LYS A 23 -19.97 5.70 7.48
N ASP A 24 -20.04 7.02 7.42
CA ASP A 24 -19.51 7.79 6.31
C ASP A 24 -17.98 7.74 6.27
N THR A 25 -17.35 7.80 7.43
CA THR A 25 -15.89 7.69 7.54
C THR A 25 -15.40 6.33 7.01
N ALA A 26 -16.06 5.25 7.37
CA ALA A 26 -15.71 3.92 6.88
C ALA A 26 -15.86 3.82 5.36
N LYS A 27 -16.88 4.43 4.82
CA LYS A 27 -17.15 4.45 3.39
C LYS A 27 -16.04 5.18 2.63
N VAL A 28 -15.68 6.36 3.10
CA VAL A 28 -14.60 7.15 2.52
C VAL A 28 -13.27 6.43 2.63
N PHE A 29 -12.99 5.85 3.78
CA PHE A 29 -11.76 5.09 4.03
C PHE A 29 -11.60 3.95 3.02
N SER A 30 -12.63 3.13 2.85
CA SER A 30 -12.61 2.02 1.89
C SER A 30 -12.44 2.51 0.46
N SER A 31 -13.13 3.59 0.09
CA SER A 31 -13.05 4.15 -1.26
C SER A 31 -11.67 4.67 -1.60
N ILE A 32 -10.99 5.28 -0.62
CA ILE A 32 -9.63 5.77 -0.82
C ILE A 32 -8.68 4.63 -1.17
N PHE A 33 -8.72 3.55 -0.40
CA PHE A 33 -7.83 2.42 -0.64
C PHE A 33 -8.16 1.66 -1.91
N GLU A 34 -9.44 1.50 -2.23
CA GLU A 34 -9.85 0.89 -3.49
C GLU A 34 -9.35 1.70 -4.68
N THR A 35 -9.45 3.00 -4.63
CA THR A 35 -9.00 3.87 -5.71
C THR A 35 -7.48 3.79 -5.88
N ILE A 36 -6.75 3.75 -4.78
CA ILE A 36 -5.29 3.59 -4.81
C ILE A 36 -4.93 2.26 -5.47
N LEU A 37 -5.59 1.18 -5.08
CA LEU A 37 -5.32 -0.14 -5.65
C LEU A 37 -5.66 -0.19 -7.14
N GLU A 38 -6.74 0.43 -7.56
CA GLU A 38 -7.10 0.52 -8.98
C GLU A 38 -6.03 1.24 -9.81
N SER A 39 -5.49 2.33 -9.28
CA SER A 39 -4.42 3.06 -9.95
C SER A 39 -3.16 2.21 -10.06
N LEU A 40 -2.82 1.49 -9.01
CA LEU A 40 -1.65 0.61 -9.00
C LEU A 40 -1.81 -0.58 -9.95
N GLU A 41 -3.02 -1.10 -10.12
CA GLU A 41 -3.29 -2.14 -11.10
C GLU A 41 -3.04 -1.66 -12.53
N LYS A 42 -3.26 -0.38 -12.79
CA LYS A 42 -2.97 0.24 -14.09
C LYS A 42 -1.51 0.66 -14.21
N GLU A 43 -0.68 0.25 -13.27
CA GLU A 43 0.75 0.58 -13.21
C GLU A 43 1.02 2.08 -13.04
N GLU A 44 0.07 2.80 -12.48
CA GLU A 44 0.22 4.21 -12.17
C GLU A 44 0.76 4.38 -10.75
N SER A 45 1.79 5.19 -10.59
CA SER A 45 2.30 5.52 -9.26
C SER A 45 1.34 6.46 -8.55
N VAL A 46 1.17 6.27 -7.26
CA VAL A 46 0.32 7.13 -6.44
C VAL A 46 1.20 7.85 -5.41
N ARG A 47 1.22 9.17 -5.50
CA ARG A 47 1.99 9.99 -4.57
C ARG A 47 1.05 10.78 -3.67
N LEU A 48 1.18 10.55 -2.36
CA LEU A 48 0.41 11.27 -1.35
C LEU A 48 1.33 12.31 -0.71
N MET A 49 1.00 13.58 -0.94
CA MET A 49 1.82 14.69 -0.47
C MET A 49 2.03 14.61 1.04
N ASN A 50 3.28 14.78 1.47
CA ASN A 50 3.68 14.76 2.88
C ASN A 50 3.43 13.45 3.62
N PHE A 51 3.09 12.37 2.89
CA PHE A 51 2.86 11.08 3.51
C PHE A 51 3.78 10.02 2.92
N GLY A 52 3.69 9.80 1.63
CA GLY A 52 4.49 8.78 0.98
C GLY A 52 4.05 8.52 -0.43
N SER A 53 4.65 7.54 -1.05
CA SER A 53 4.30 7.18 -2.41
C SER A 53 4.24 5.67 -2.59
N PHE A 54 3.30 5.24 -3.43
CA PHE A 54 3.18 3.85 -3.86
C PHE A 54 3.70 3.76 -5.29
N THR A 55 4.62 2.85 -5.53
CA THR A 55 5.15 2.62 -6.86
C THR A 55 4.98 1.17 -7.25
N VAL A 56 4.77 0.94 -8.55
CA VAL A 56 4.67 -0.41 -9.08
C VAL A 56 5.98 -0.75 -9.76
N LYS A 57 6.57 -1.86 -9.37
CA LYS A 57 7.79 -2.36 -9.98
C LYS A 57 7.48 -3.68 -10.66
N THR A 58 7.86 -3.77 -11.95
CA THR A 58 7.66 -4.98 -12.73
C THR A 58 8.97 -5.72 -12.83
N TYR A 59 8.97 -6.99 -12.40
CA TYR A 59 10.12 -7.87 -12.53
C TYR A 59 9.91 -8.73 -13.76
N LYS A 60 10.87 -8.64 -14.69
CA LYS A 60 10.80 -9.39 -15.94
C LYS A 60 10.95 -10.88 -15.68
N PRO A 61 10.39 -11.75 -16.55
CA PRO A 61 10.64 -13.18 -16.47
C PRO A 61 12.14 -13.46 -16.53
N ARG A 62 12.59 -14.36 -15.71
CA ARG A 62 14.00 -14.73 -15.69
C ARG A 62 14.17 -16.18 -15.26
N LYS A 63 15.34 -16.74 -15.59
CA LYS A 63 15.70 -18.08 -15.13
C LYS A 63 16.34 -17.98 -13.74
N GLY A 64 15.84 -18.78 -12.82
CA GLY A 64 16.41 -18.91 -11.50
C GLY A 64 17.04 -20.29 -11.34
N TYR A 65 18.00 -20.40 -10.45
CA TYR A 65 18.65 -21.67 -10.15
C TYR A 65 18.45 -22.01 -8.68
N ASN A 66 17.96 -23.23 -8.44
CA ASN A 66 17.80 -23.72 -7.08
C ASN A 66 18.99 -24.63 -6.74
N PRO A 67 19.93 -24.17 -5.90
CA PRO A 67 21.10 -24.98 -5.57
C PRO A 67 20.79 -26.27 -4.82
N ALA A 68 19.69 -26.31 -4.08
CA ALA A 68 19.28 -27.48 -3.34
C ALA A 68 18.81 -28.61 -4.25
N SER A 69 18.02 -28.31 -5.25
CA SER A 69 17.48 -29.28 -6.20
C SER A 69 18.28 -29.37 -7.48
N LYS A 70 19.21 -28.43 -7.70
CA LYS A 70 20.04 -28.32 -8.91
C LYS A 70 19.20 -28.18 -10.18
N ILE A 71 18.03 -27.56 -10.07
CA ILE A 71 17.11 -27.37 -11.18
C ILE A 71 17.06 -25.91 -11.55
N VAL A 72 17.06 -25.65 -12.86
CA VAL A 72 16.82 -24.30 -13.38
C VAL A 72 15.31 -24.09 -13.41
N VAL A 73 14.86 -23.01 -12.77
CA VAL A 73 13.45 -22.69 -12.66
C VAL A 73 13.16 -21.43 -13.48
N GLN A 74 12.08 -21.45 -14.25
CA GLN A 74 11.61 -20.30 -14.98
C GLN A 74 10.75 -19.44 -14.06
N LEU A 75 11.23 -18.23 -13.72
CA LEU A 75 10.47 -17.30 -12.90
C LEU A 75 9.61 -16.42 -13.80
N PRO A 76 8.29 -16.41 -13.58
CA PRO A 76 7.39 -15.59 -14.40
C PRO A 76 7.54 -14.10 -14.10
N GLU A 77 7.03 -13.29 -15.01
CA GLU A 77 6.89 -11.87 -14.77
C GLU A 77 5.99 -11.64 -13.55
N ARG A 78 6.39 -10.71 -12.71
CA ARG A 78 5.59 -10.34 -11.54
C ARG A 78 5.64 -8.84 -11.30
N LYS A 79 4.57 -8.33 -10.70
CA LYS A 79 4.49 -6.95 -10.29
C LYS A 79 4.53 -6.86 -8.78
N ALA A 80 5.26 -5.90 -8.27
CA ALA A 80 5.33 -5.66 -6.84
C ALA A 80 5.02 -4.20 -6.55
N ILE A 81 4.28 -3.96 -5.49
CA ILE A 81 3.96 -2.62 -5.04
C ILE A 81 4.91 -2.26 -3.92
N ARG A 82 5.56 -1.10 -4.04
CA ARG A 82 6.47 -0.60 -3.02
C ARG A 82 5.92 0.69 -2.45
N PHE A 83 5.99 0.82 -1.15
CA PHE A 83 5.63 2.04 -0.45
C PHE A 83 6.89 2.69 0.12
N LYS A 84 7.02 4.01 -0.11
CA LYS A 84 8.11 4.79 0.44
C LYS A 84 7.51 5.94 1.23
N LEU A 85 7.85 6.00 2.52
CA LEU A 85 7.39 7.07 3.39
C LEU A 85 8.12 8.37 3.04
N ALA A 86 7.40 9.47 2.98
CA ALA A 86 7.98 10.77 2.70
C ALA A 86 8.85 11.23 3.86
N LYS A 87 9.98 11.87 3.56
CA LYS A 87 10.88 12.41 4.61
C LYS A 87 10.15 13.34 5.57
N ARG A 88 9.25 14.15 5.05
CA ARG A 88 8.47 15.09 5.86
C ARG A 88 7.58 14.38 6.87
N ALA A 89 6.96 13.28 6.45
CA ALA A 89 6.11 12.50 7.33
C ALA A 89 6.93 11.89 8.46
N VAL A 90 8.11 11.37 8.15
CA VAL A 90 9.02 10.80 9.14
C VAL A 90 9.47 11.89 10.14
N SER A 91 9.87 13.04 9.64
CA SER A 91 10.32 14.15 10.49
C SER A 91 9.23 14.63 11.45
N LYS A 92 7.99 14.68 10.99
CA LYS A 92 6.87 15.08 11.84
C LYS A 92 6.50 14.02 12.86
N SER A 93 6.48 12.77 12.43
CA SER A 93 6.00 11.67 13.27
C SER A 93 6.97 11.21 14.32
N LEU A 94 8.27 11.34 14.06
CA LEU A 94 9.32 10.79 14.93
C LEU A 94 10.04 11.83 15.79
N LYS A 95 9.56 13.03 15.79
CA LYS A 95 10.11 14.07 16.65
C LYS A 95 9.62 13.96 18.08
#